data_23c6cd4dd36b716aca26a0dc24cd6eaf
#
_entry.id   23c6cd4dd36b716aca26a0dc24cd6eaf
#
_cell.length_a   1.000
_cell.length_b   1.000
_cell.length_c   1.000
_cell.angle_alpha   90.00
_cell.angle_beta   90.00
_cell.angle_gamma   90.00
#
_symmetry.space_group_name_H-M   'P 1'
#
loop_
_entity.id
_entity.type
_entity.pdbx_description
1 polymer ?
#
loop_
_entity_poly.entity_id
_entity_poly.type
_entity_poly.pdbx_seq_one_letter_code
_entity_poly.pdbx_strand_id
1 'polypeptide(L)'
;MPDTASDPIASIAILDDDADFRSYVEDFLKDEGLYAVRAFASAGDLYQASAESLPDIVLLDMKMGDASGDKVLEYLIARWPGLCVIVITGYPSLEDMRTTFKLKVFDYLAKPFSLAQLRLVIKNAVAAYGLGKSPPDRLRERLGHSIKMLRVERDWSLKDLATQTKLSVSQISAIERGTNLPSIESLLAISRAFDKKPSEILQGIDF
;
A
#
# COMPACT_ATOMS: atom_id res chain seq x y z
N MET A 1 -8.62 28.09 23.67
CA MET A 1 -9.11 26.79 23.20
C MET A 1 -7.92 26.09 22.59
N PRO A 2 -7.41 24.96 23.10
CA PRO A 2 -6.37 24.23 22.39
C PRO A 2 -7.00 23.65 21.12
N ASP A 3 -6.38 23.97 20.01
CA ASP A 3 -6.67 23.40 18.69
C ASP A 3 -6.48 21.88 18.80
N THR A 4 -7.55 21.13 18.74
CA THR A 4 -7.50 19.67 18.70
C THR A 4 -7.07 19.31 17.27
N ALA A 5 -5.76 19.41 16.99
CA ALA A 5 -5.21 18.77 15.81
C ALA A 5 -5.62 17.30 15.89
N SER A 6 -6.51 16.86 15.01
CA SER A 6 -6.87 15.46 14.90
C SER A 6 -5.60 14.67 14.56
N ASP A 7 -5.43 13.50 15.18
CA ASP A 7 -4.31 12.62 14.84
C ASP A 7 -4.28 12.39 13.32
N PRO A 8 -3.11 12.37 12.71
CA PRO A 8 -2.98 12.16 11.27
C PRO A 8 -3.56 10.80 10.88
N ILE A 9 -4.32 10.78 9.79
CA ILE A 9 -4.98 9.54 9.30
C ILE A 9 -3.98 8.54 8.71
N ALA A 10 -2.79 9.01 8.29
CA ALA A 10 -1.70 8.18 7.80
C ALA A 10 -0.36 8.89 7.90
N SER A 11 0.71 8.10 8.02
CA SER A 11 2.09 8.55 7.90
C SER A 11 2.61 8.27 6.49
N ILE A 12 3.18 9.30 5.84
CA ILE A 12 3.70 9.22 4.47
C ILE A 12 5.19 9.53 4.48
N ALA A 13 5.99 8.64 3.90
CA ALA A 13 7.39 8.90 3.61
C ALA A 13 7.56 9.23 2.11
N ILE A 14 8.32 10.25 1.80
CA ILE A 14 8.69 10.64 0.43
C ILE A 14 10.17 10.32 0.27
N LEU A 15 10.53 9.53 -0.72
CA LEU A 15 11.91 9.25 -1.09
C LEU A 15 12.16 9.68 -2.53
N ASP A 16 12.95 10.72 -2.70
CA ASP A 16 13.29 11.34 -3.97
C ASP A 16 14.61 12.12 -3.79
N ASP A 17 15.53 12.14 -4.73
CA ASP A 17 16.80 12.87 -4.63
C ASP A 17 16.66 14.35 -5.04
N ASP A 18 15.61 14.72 -5.77
CA ASP A 18 15.29 16.09 -6.13
C ASP A 18 14.72 16.86 -4.92
N ALA A 19 15.48 17.82 -4.41
CA ALA A 19 15.10 18.60 -3.23
C ALA A 19 13.86 19.48 -3.47
N ASP A 20 13.75 20.07 -4.66
CA ASP A 20 12.63 20.95 -5.01
C ASP A 20 11.34 20.15 -5.11
N PHE A 21 11.41 18.99 -5.77
CA PHE A 21 10.27 18.08 -5.86
C PHE A 21 9.84 17.54 -4.49
N ARG A 22 10.81 17.13 -3.65
CA ARG A 22 10.51 16.68 -2.28
C ARG A 22 9.77 17.75 -1.49
N SER A 23 10.32 18.98 -1.47
CA SER A 23 9.70 20.11 -0.73
C SER A 23 8.30 20.41 -1.27
N TYR A 24 8.13 20.43 -2.59
CA TYR A 24 6.84 20.68 -3.21
C TYR A 24 5.76 19.66 -2.82
N VAL A 25 6.09 18.38 -2.83
CA VAL A 25 5.15 17.31 -2.43
C VAL A 25 4.92 17.32 -0.92
N GLU A 26 5.98 17.54 -0.13
CA GLU A 26 5.89 17.60 1.32
C GLU A 26 4.97 18.74 1.78
N ASP A 27 5.18 19.95 1.25
CA ASP A 27 4.36 21.12 1.58
C ASP A 27 2.90 20.90 1.21
N PHE A 28 2.64 20.38 0.00
CA PHE A 28 1.29 20.04 -0.42
C PHE A 28 0.58 19.07 0.53
N LEU A 29 1.26 17.99 0.95
CA LEU A 29 0.66 16.98 1.81
C LEU A 29 0.48 17.49 3.25
N LYS A 30 1.39 18.35 3.73
CA LYS A 30 1.27 19.01 5.05
C LYS A 30 0.11 20.00 5.08
N ASP A 31 -0.08 20.76 4.00
CA ASP A 31 -1.18 21.74 3.88
C ASP A 31 -2.56 21.06 3.93
N GLU A 32 -2.66 19.79 3.55
CA GLU A 32 -3.90 19.03 3.72
C GLU A 32 -4.25 18.76 5.18
N GLY A 33 -3.28 18.82 6.08
CA GLY A 33 -3.49 18.63 7.54
C GLY A 33 -3.94 17.21 7.94
N LEU A 34 -3.89 16.25 7.00
CA LEU A 34 -4.40 14.89 7.19
C LEU A 34 -3.27 13.87 7.43
N TYR A 35 -2.03 14.19 7.07
CA TYR A 35 -0.93 13.24 7.01
C TYR A 35 0.25 13.67 7.88
N ALA A 36 0.91 12.69 8.51
CA ALA A 36 2.24 12.88 9.06
C ALA A 36 3.27 12.62 7.95
N VAL A 37 3.94 13.67 7.47
CA VAL A 37 4.84 13.59 6.30
C VAL A 37 6.29 13.67 6.72
N ARG A 38 7.13 12.77 6.18
CA ARG A 38 8.59 12.78 6.32
C ARG A 38 9.21 12.65 4.93
N ALA A 39 10.21 13.46 4.62
CA ALA A 39 10.89 13.46 3.33
C ALA A 39 12.35 13.03 3.49
N PHE A 40 12.85 12.20 2.59
CA PHE A 40 14.18 11.60 2.61
C PHE A 40 14.86 11.80 1.25
N ALA A 41 16.15 12.19 1.30
CA ALA A 41 16.99 12.30 0.11
C ALA A 41 17.73 10.99 -0.22
N SER A 42 17.83 10.08 0.75
CA SER A 42 18.54 8.83 0.59
C SER A 42 17.75 7.62 1.10
N ALA A 43 17.96 6.47 0.46
CA ALA A 43 17.38 5.21 0.89
C ALA A 43 17.85 4.82 2.31
N GLY A 44 19.11 5.12 2.66
CA GLY A 44 19.65 4.81 3.99
C GLY A 44 18.88 5.50 5.11
N ASP A 45 18.59 6.79 4.95
CA ASP A 45 17.84 7.57 5.94
C ASP A 45 16.39 7.05 6.06
N LEU A 46 15.76 6.70 4.93
CA LEU A 46 14.43 6.09 4.94
C LEU A 46 14.45 4.75 5.69
N TYR A 47 15.45 3.89 5.45
CA TYR A 47 15.52 2.59 6.11
C TYR A 47 15.72 2.73 7.62
N GLN A 48 16.60 3.63 8.05
CA GLN A 48 16.81 3.88 9.47
C GLN A 48 15.53 4.41 10.13
N ALA A 49 14.91 5.41 9.54
CA ALA A 49 13.67 5.99 10.07
C ALA A 49 12.51 4.97 10.07
N SER A 50 12.44 4.09 9.07
CA SER A 50 11.40 3.03 8.98
C SER A 50 11.60 1.91 9.99
N ALA A 51 12.82 1.66 10.44
CA ALA A 51 13.09 0.70 11.50
C ALA A 51 12.59 1.19 12.87
N GLU A 52 12.57 2.49 13.10
CA GLU A 52 12.06 3.12 14.32
C GLU A 52 10.53 3.30 14.26
N SER A 53 10.03 3.78 13.12
CA SER A 53 8.60 4.02 12.88
C SER A 53 8.29 3.82 11.41
N LEU A 54 7.67 2.68 11.08
CA LEU A 54 7.30 2.33 9.72
C LEU A 54 6.23 3.30 9.19
N PRO A 55 6.43 3.93 8.02
CA PRO A 55 5.38 4.72 7.40
C PRO A 55 4.25 3.83 6.87
N ASP A 56 3.04 4.36 6.81
CA ASP A 56 1.90 3.67 6.20
C ASP A 56 2.02 3.65 4.67
N ILE A 57 2.53 4.71 4.08
CA ILE A 57 2.71 4.87 2.63
C ILE A 57 4.12 5.37 2.33
N VAL A 58 4.76 4.80 1.32
CA VAL A 58 6.00 5.33 0.74
C VAL A 58 5.74 5.82 -0.68
N LEU A 59 6.04 7.10 -0.94
CA LEU A 59 6.16 7.65 -2.28
C LEU A 59 7.62 7.48 -2.71
N LEU A 60 7.88 6.63 -3.69
CA LEU A 60 9.22 6.23 -4.10
C LEU A 60 9.54 6.72 -5.51
N ASP A 61 10.55 7.58 -5.66
CA ASP A 61 11.12 7.81 -7.00
C ASP A 61 12.01 6.63 -7.42
N MET A 62 11.83 6.19 -8.66
CA MET A 62 12.64 5.12 -9.25
C MET A 62 14.00 5.61 -9.72
N LYS A 63 14.18 6.92 -9.95
CA LYS A 63 15.45 7.51 -10.37
C LYS A 63 16.03 8.37 -9.25
N MET A 64 16.95 7.81 -8.53
CA MET A 64 17.66 8.48 -7.44
C MET A 64 19.15 8.34 -7.63
N GLY A 65 19.79 9.26 -8.34
CA GLY A 65 21.24 9.34 -8.49
C GLY A 65 21.94 7.98 -8.60
N ASP A 66 22.74 7.64 -7.60
CA ASP A 66 23.49 6.37 -7.54
C ASP A 66 22.70 5.16 -7.06
N ALA A 67 21.51 5.37 -6.48
CA ALA A 67 20.65 4.29 -5.98
C ALA A 67 19.59 3.92 -7.02
N SER A 68 19.56 2.65 -7.43
CA SER A 68 18.47 2.12 -8.25
C SER A 68 17.20 2.00 -7.42
N GLY A 69 16.12 2.70 -7.80
CA GLY A 69 14.84 2.63 -7.15
C GLY A 69 14.28 1.20 -7.08
N ASP A 70 14.61 0.35 -8.07
CA ASP A 70 14.24 -1.07 -8.07
C ASP A 70 14.79 -1.80 -6.84
N LYS A 71 16.07 -1.59 -6.51
CA LYS A 71 16.70 -2.21 -5.33
C LYS A 71 16.09 -1.70 -4.04
N VAL A 72 15.75 -0.42 -3.99
CA VAL A 72 15.05 0.16 -2.84
C VAL A 72 13.67 -0.47 -2.69
N LEU A 73 12.92 -0.57 -3.77
CA LEU A 73 11.60 -1.20 -3.80
C LEU A 73 11.67 -2.67 -3.35
N GLU A 74 12.60 -3.45 -3.92
CA GLU A 74 12.82 -4.85 -3.54
C GLU A 74 13.12 -4.99 -2.04
N TYR A 75 13.99 -4.13 -1.51
CA TYR A 75 14.32 -4.13 -0.08
C TYR A 75 13.09 -3.81 0.79
N LEU A 76 12.34 -2.75 0.44
CA LEU A 76 11.15 -2.34 1.19
C LEU A 76 10.11 -3.45 1.24
N ILE A 77 9.78 -4.06 0.09
CA ILE A 77 8.80 -5.13 -0.01
C ILE A 77 9.27 -6.42 0.71
N ALA A 78 10.55 -6.77 0.58
CA ALA A 78 11.11 -7.94 1.27
C ALA A 78 11.11 -7.76 2.79
N ARG A 79 11.41 -6.55 3.27
CA ARG A 79 11.52 -6.25 4.70
C ARG A 79 10.15 -6.01 5.35
N TRP A 80 9.23 -5.36 4.62
CA TRP A 80 7.88 -5.01 5.07
C TRP A 80 6.83 -5.37 4.00
N PRO A 81 6.43 -6.64 3.90
CA PRO A 81 5.55 -7.12 2.81
C PRO A 81 4.17 -6.46 2.74
N GLY A 82 3.74 -5.80 3.83
CA GLY A 82 2.46 -5.06 3.89
C GLY A 82 2.57 -3.57 3.65
N LEU A 83 3.77 -3.06 3.36
CA LEU A 83 3.99 -1.63 3.14
C LEU A 83 3.31 -1.18 1.85
N CYS A 84 2.54 -0.10 1.92
CA CYS A 84 1.98 0.53 0.75
C CYS A 84 3.06 1.36 0.04
N VAL A 85 3.47 0.94 -1.15
CA VAL A 85 4.42 1.70 -1.97
C VAL A 85 3.72 2.23 -3.21
N ILE A 86 3.82 3.54 -3.43
CA ILE A 86 3.39 4.24 -4.64
C ILE A 86 4.67 4.69 -5.36
N VAL A 87 4.89 4.17 -6.56
CA VAL A 87 6.04 4.53 -7.38
C VAL A 87 5.76 5.82 -8.12
N ILE A 88 6.72 6.75 -8.06
CA ILE A 88 6.71 8.00 -8.82
C ILE A 88 7.93 8.02 -9.72
N THR A 89 7.78 8.32 -11.01
CA THR A 89 8.92 8.35 -11.93
C THR A 89 8.74 9.31 -13.10
N GLY A 90 9.84 9.97 -13.46
CA GLY A 90 9.90 10.83 -14.65
C GLY A 90 10.09 10.07 -15.96
N TYR A 91 10.42 8.78 -15.92
CA TYR A 91 10.75 7.98 -17.10
C TYR A 91 10.05 6.62 -17.03
N PRO A 92 8.76 6.56 -17.34
CA PRO A 92 8.04 5.29 -17.34
C PRO A 92 8.60 4.37 -18.43
N SER A 93 9.18 3.24 -18.04
CA SER A 93 9.54 2.18 -18.97
C SER A 93 8.61 0.98 -18.82
N LEU A 94 8.43 0.21 -19.90
CA LEU A 94 7.65 -1.04 -19.85
C LEU A 94 8.31 -2.08 -18.91
N GLU A 95 9.61 -1.99 -18.73
CA GLU A 95 10.39 -2.89 -17.88
C GLU A 95 10.18 -2.54 -16.42
N ASP A 96 10.26 -1.24 -16.06
CA ASP A 96 9.96 -0.76 -14.71
C ASP A 96 8.52 -1.09 -14.32
N MET A 97 7.56 -0.88 -15.21
CA MET A 97 6.16 -1.25 -14.98
C MET A 97 5.99 -2.75 -14.72
N ARG A 98 6.68 -3.63 -15.47
CA ARG A 98 6.61 -5.08 -15.26
C ARG A 98 7.23 -5.48 -13.91
N THR A 99 8.34 -4.85 -13.53
CA THR A 99 9.02 -5.12 -12.25
C THR A 99 8.16 -4.64 -11.08
N THR A 100 7.60 -3.45 -11.17
CA THR A 100 6.72 -2.89 -10.13
C THR A 100 5.44 -3.71 -9.97
N PHE A 101 4.85 -4.20 -11.08
CA PHE A 101 3.69 -5.12 -11.01
C PHE A 101 4.03 -6.44 -10.30
N LYS A 102 5.21 -7.03 -10.58
CA LYS A 102 5.66 -8.25 -9.91
C LYS A 102 5.88 -8.04 -8.40
N LEU A 103 6.35 -6.86 -8.02
CA LEU A 103 6.65 -6.49 -6.64
C LEU A 103 5.41 -5.97 -5.87
N LYS A 104 4.21 -5.97 -6.51
CA LYS A 104 2.93 -5.62 -5.87
C LYS A 104 2.91 -4.20 -5.28
N VAL A 105 3.49 -3.22 -5.99
CA VAL A 105 3.30 -1.82 -5.64
C VAL A 105 1.81 -1.47 -5.71
N PHE A 106 1.38 -0.54 -4.87
CA PHE A 106 -0.02 -0.14 -4.84
C PHE A 106 -0.43 0.60 -6.12
N ASP A 107 0.40 1.55 -6.56
CA ASP A 107 0.12 2.34 -7.76
C ASP A 107 1.40 2.93 -8.35
N TYR A 108 1.29 3.48 -9.54
CA TYR A 108 2.38 4.04 -10.32
C TYR A 108 1.98 5.40 -10.90
N LEU A 109 2.74 6.44 -10.58
CA LEU A 109 2.46 7.82 -10.99
C LEU A 109 3.61 8.38 -11.85
N ALA A 110 3.34 8.65 -13.13
CA ALA A 110 4.34 9.21 -14.05
C ALA A 110 4.46 10.74 -13.89
N LYS A 111 5.69 11.26 -13.70
CA LYS A 111 5.99 12.69 -13.75
C LYS A 111 5.98 13.18 -15.22
N PRO A 112 5.40 14.35 -15.54
CA PRO A 112 4.71 15.27 -14.64
C PRO A 112 3.27 14.82 -14.34
N PHE A 113 2.84 14.97 -13.10
CA PHE A 113 1.46 14.73 -12.66
C PHE A 113 0.88 15.95 -11.95
N SER A 114 -0.42 16.03 -11.88
CA SER A 114 -1.11 17.07 -11.10
C SER A 114 -1.23 16.66 -9.63
N LEU A 115 -1.29 17.65 -8.72
CA LEU A 115 -1.57 17.41 -7.30
C LEU A 115 -2.91 16.69 -7.08
N ALA A 116 -3.88 16.89 -7.97
CA ALA A 116 -5.15 16.17 -7.93
C ALA A 116 -4.99 14.67 -8.19
N GLN A 117 -4.08 14.27 -9.10
CA GLN A 117 -3.76 12.86 -9.33
C GLN A 117 -3.05 12.26 -8.12
N LEU A 118 -2.05 12.93 -7.56
CA LEU A 118 -1.36 12.49 -6.34
C LEU A 118 -2.36 12.29 -5.18
N ARG A 119 -3.23 13.29 -4.94
CA ARG A 119 -4.28 13.21 -3.92
C ARG A 119 -5.20 12.01 -4.13
N LEU A 120 -5.61 11.74 -5.37
CA LEU A 120 -6.49 10.62 -5.70
C LEU A 120 -5.82 9.28 -5.39
N VAL A 121 -4.56 9.11 -5.80
CA VAL A 121 -3.79 7.88 -5.56
C VAL A 121 -3.61 7.65 -4.05
N ILE A 122 -3.21 8.67 -3.28
CA ILE A 122 -3.07 8.57 -1.82
C ILE A 122 -4.42 8.25 -1.16
N LYS A 123 -5.51 8.90 -1.57
CA LYS A 123 -6.84 8.62 -1.06
C LYS A 123 -7.26 7.17 -1.31
N ASN A 124 -6.95 6.63 -2.48
CA ASN A 124 -7.22 5.24 -2.81
C ASN A 124 -6.37 4.29 -1.94
N ALA A 125 -5.09 4.63 -1.69
CA ALA A 125 -4.22 3.88 -0.80
C ALA A 125 -4.75 3.88 0.64
N VAL A 126 -5.11 5.05 1.17
CA VAL A 126 -5.73 5.20 2.50
C VAL A 126 -6.98 4.32 2.63
N ALA A 127 -7.84 4.32 1.62
CA ALA A 127 -9.04 3.49 1.61
C ALA A 127 -8.74 1.99 1.53
N ALA A 128 -7.81 1.58 0.67
CA ALA A 128 -7.46 0.17 0.45
C ALA A 128 -6.75 -0.46 1.67
N TYR A 129 -5.95 0.33 2.39
CA TYR A 129 -5.21 -0.11 3.57
C TYR A 129 -5.93 0.20 4.89
N GLY A 130 -7.09 0.83 4.85
CA GLY A 130 -7.89 1.17 6.04
C GLY A 130 -7.20 2.17 6.98
N LEU A 131 -6.36 3.05 6.44
CA LEU A 131 -5.60 4.00 7.24
C LEU A 131 -6.54 5.03 7.89
N GLY A 132 -6.19 5.49 9.10
CA GLY A 132 -7.06 6.38 9.90
C GLY A 132 -8.27 5.70 10.56
N LYS A 133 -8.40 4.38 10.42
CA LYS A 133 -9.47 3.59 11.05
C LYS A 133 -8.97 2.87 12.29
N SER A 134 -9.91 2.38 13.10
CA SER A 134 -9.58 1.57 14.28
C SER A 134 -8.79 0.30 13.87
N PRO A 135 -7.94 -0.26 14.75
CA PRO A 135 -7.18 -1.48 14.43
C PRO A 135 -8.03 -2.63 13.87
N PRO A 136 -9.24 -2.94 14.40
CA PRO A 136 -10.09 -3.97 13.80
C PRO A 136 -10.59 -3.63 12.38
N ASP A 137 -10.80 -2.36 12.08
CA ASP A 137 -11.25 -1.92 10.76
C ASP A 137 -10.11 -1.99 9.75
N ARG A 138 -8.90 -1.57 10.16
CA ARG A 138 -7.66 -1.70 9.35
C ARG A 138 -7.40 -3.16 8.98
N LEU A 139 -7.52 -4.07 9.97
CA LEU A 139 -7.38 -5.51 9.74
C LEU A 139 -8.36 -6.01 8.68
N ARG A 140 -9.64 -5.63 8.78
CA ARG A 140 -10.67 -6.03 7.80
C ARG A 140 -10.33 -5.58 6.38
N GLU A 141 -9.94 -4.33 6.22
CA GLU A 141 -9.65 -3.76 4.90
C GLU A 141 -8.37 -4.32 4.29
N ARG A 142 -7.29 -4.42 5.07
CA ARG A 142 -6.02 -5.02 4.61
C ARG A 142 -6.20 -6.48 4.20
N LEU A 143 -6.91 -7.26 5.01
CA LEU A 143 -7.20 -8.66 4.70
C LEU A 143 -8.07 -8.79 3.45
N GLY A 144 -9.13 -7.97 3.35
CA GLY A 144 -10.00 -7.94 2.19
C GLY A 144 -9.24 -7.57 0.91
N HIS A 145 -8.39 -6.56 0.98
CA HIS A 145 -7.52 -6.15 -0.13
C HIS A 145 -6.56 -7.27 -0.56
N SER A 146 -5.88 -7.92 0.39
CA SER A 146 -4.97 -9.04 0.13
C SER A 146 -5.68 -10.19 -0.60
N ILE A 147 -6.87 -10.59 -0.12
CA ILE A 147 -7.67 -11.65 -0.74
C ILE A 147 -8.09 -11.25 -2.17
N LYS A 148 -8.53 -10.02 -2.36
CA LYS A 148 -8.90 -9.49 -3.69
C LYS A 148 -7.72 -9.53 -4.65
N MET A 149 -6.52 -9.12 -4.23
CA MET A 149 -5.32 -9.14 -5.07
C MET A 149 -4.96 -10.57 -5.49
N LEU A 150 -4.98 -11.53 -4.56
CA LEU A 150 -4.74 -12.95 -4.86
C LEU A 150 -5.74 -13.50 -5.87
N ARG A 151 -7.01 -13.09 -5.78
CA ARG A 151 -8.04 -13.49 -6.73
C ARG A 151 -7.78 -12.90 -8.14
N VAL A 152 -7.45 -11.62 -8.21
CA VAL A 152 -7.17 -10.93 -9.48
C VAL A 152 -5.90 -11.48 -10.13
N GLU A 153 -4.87 -11.81 -9.36
CA GLU A 153 -3.65 -12.46 -9.87
C GLU A 153 -3.90 -13.81 -10.57
N ARG A 154 -4.98 -14.48 -10.20
CA ARG A 154 -5.41 -15.75 -10.83
C ARG A 154 -6.45 -15.56 -11.95
N ASP A 155 -6.74 -14.32 -12.31
CA ASP A 155 -7.81 -13.97 -13.27
C ASP A 155 -9.19 -14.53 -12.87
N TRP A 156 -9.43 -14.70 -11.54
CA TRP A 156 -10.69 -15.23 -11.05
C TRP A 156 -11.73 -14.13 -10.86
N SER A 157 -12.97 -14.46 -11.23
CA SER A 157 -14.15 -13.68 -10.82
C SER A 157 -14.51 -13.98 -9.35
N LEU A 158 -15.40 -13.16 -8.77
CA LEU A 158 -15.97 -13.46 -7.44
C LEU A 158 -16.70 -14.82 -7.39
N LYS A 159 -17.30 -15.23 -8.52
CA LYS A 159 -17.96 -16.53 -8.67
C LYS A 159 -16.96 -17.69 -8.61
N ASP A 160 -15.80 -17.53 -9.25
CA ASP A 160 -14.77 -18.57 -9.27
C ASP A 160 -14.24 -18.81 -7.86
N LEU A 161 -13.90 -17.75 -7.13
CA LEU A 161 -13.45 -17.87 -5.73
C LEU A 161 -14.56 -18.44 -4.84
N ALA A 162 -15.81 -18.05 -5.03
CA ALA A 162 -16.95 -18.60 -4.30
C ALA A 162 -17.09 -20.11 -4.53
N THR A 163 -16.93 -20.57 -5.77
CA THR A 163 -16.96 -22.00 -6.13
C THR A 163 -15.84 -22.79 -5.46
N GLN A 164 -14.60 -22.24 -5.47
CA GLN A 164 -13.43 -22.90 -4.86
C GLN A 164 -13.52 -22.98 -3.34
N THR A 165 -14.12 -21.98 -2.71
CA THR A 165 -14.18 -21.87 -1.23
C THR A 165 -15.46 -22.42 -0.65
N LYS A 166 -16.48 -22.69 -1.46
CA LYS A 166 -17.87 -23.00 -1.04
C LYS A 166 -18.53 -21.87 -0.22
N LEU A 167 -18.00 -20.66 -0.31
CA LEU A 167 -18.61 -19.45 0.25
C LEU A 167 -19.56 -18.83 -0.78
N SER A 168 -20.54 -18.05 -0.32
CA SER A 168 -21.40 -17.31 -1.24
C SER A 168 -20.63 -16.14 -1.87
N VAL A 169 -21.04 -15.73 -3.07
CA VAL A 169 -20.47 -14.55 -3.75
C VAL A 169 -20.61 -13.29 -2.88
N SER A 170 -21.72 -13.16 -2.15
CA SER A 170 -21.96 -12.04 -1.23
C SER A 170 -20.98 -12.04 -0.05
N GLN A 171 -20.65 -13.20 0.51
CA GLN A 171 -19.65 -13.32 1.59
C GLN A 171 -18.26 -12.94 1.06
N ILE A 172 -17.83 -13.47 -0.07
CA ILE A 172 -16.53 -13.10 -0.67
C ILE A 172 -16.48 -11.60 -0.93
N SER A 173 -17.53 -11.04 -1.54
CA SER A 173 -17.59 -9.60 -1.81
C SER A 173 -17.55 -8.75 -0.53
N ALA A 174 -18.20 -9.19 0.54
CA ALA A 174 -18.17 -8.49 1.84
C ALA A 174 -16.77 -8.55 2.48
N ILE A 175 -16.09 -9.69 2.38
CA ILE A 175 -14.71 -9.86 2.86
C ILE A 175 -13.76 -8.97 2.05
N GLU A 176 -13.83 -9.00 0.72
CA GLU A 176 -12.94 -8.21 -0.14
C GLU A 176 -13.14 -6.69 0.00
N ARG A 177 -14.34 -6.24 0.37
CA ARG A 177 -14.60 -4.83 0.69
C ARG A 177 -14.22 -4.44 2.12
N GLY A 178 -13.73 -5.36 2.93
CA GLY A 178 -13.40 -5.10 4.33
C GLY A 178 -14.62 -4.81 5.22
N THR A 179 -15.83 -5.14 4.78
CA THR A 179 -17.04 -4.96 5.60
C THR A 179 -17.22 -6.06 6.64
N ASN A 180 -16.67 -7.26 6.37
CA ASN A 180 -16.71 -8.40 7.27
C ASN A 180 -15.34 -9.08 7.35
N LEU A 181 -14.96 -9.53 8.56
CA LEU A 181 -13.87 -10.49 8.72
C LEU A 181 -14.36 -11.89 8.31
N PRO A 182 -13.53 -12.69 7.62
CA PRO A 182 -13.83 -14.10 7.43
C PRO A 182 -13.80 -14.83 8.79
N SER A 183 -14.66 -15.83 8.96
CA SER A 183 -14.47 -16.81 10.05
C SER A 183 -13.17 -17.58 9.82
N ILE A 184 -12.68 -18.27 10.84
CA ILE A 184 -11.48 -19.11 10.72
C ILE A 184 -11.68 -20.16 9.62
N GLU A 185 -12.85 -20.80 9.55
CA GLU A 185 -13.19 -21.76 8.50
C GLU A 185 -13.15 -21.14 7.11
N SER A 186 -13.70 -19.91 6.99
CA SER A 186 -13.69 -19.17 5.72
C SER A 186 -12.26 -18.79 5.32
N LEU A 187 -11.42 -18.34 6.26
CA LEU A 187 -10.02 -18.02 6.00
C LEU A 187 -9.23 -19.27 5.56
N LEU A 188 -9.46 -20.40 6.21
CA LEU A 188 -8.85 -21.67 5.83
C LEU A 188 -9.29 -22.14 4.44
N ALA A 189 -10.58 -21.97 4.10
CA ALA A 189 -11.09 -22.28 2.76
C ALA A 189 -10.46 -21.39 1.68
N ILE A 190 -10.35 -20.09 1.96
CA ILE A 190 -9.71 -19.12 1.06
C ILE A 190 -8.21 -19.44 0.89
N SER A 191 -7.52 -19.74 1.99
CA SER A 191 -6.09 -20.09 1.96
C SER A 191 -5.83 -21.33 1.09
N ARG A 192 -6.64 -22.36 1.24
CA ARG A 192 -6.56 -23.59 0.42
C ARG A 192 -6.84 -23.30 -1.06
N ALA A 193 -7.85 -22.48 -1.37
CA ALA A 193 -8.17 -22.10 -2.74
C ALA A 193 -7.01 -21.40 -3.45
N PHE A 194 -6.21 -20.63 -2.69
CA PHE A 194 -5.02 -19.96 -3.20
C PHE A 194 -3.72 -20.75 -3.07
N ASP A 195 -3.79 -21.98 -2.53
CA ASP A 195 -2.60 -22.80 -2.31
C ASP A 195 -1.57 -22.11 -1.38
N LYS A 196 -2.09 -21.40 -0.36
CA LYS A 196 -1.32 -20.61 0.60
C LYS A 196 -1.62 -21.03 2.03
N LYS A 197 -0.67 -20.76 2.93
CA LYS A 197 -0.94 -20.85 4.37
C LYS A 197 -1.74 -19.61 4.83
N PRO A 198 -2.61 -19.71 5.84
CA PRO A 198 -3.29 -18.55 6.42
C PRO A 198 -2.30 -17.45 6.85
N SER A 199 -1.13 -17.83 7.37
CA SER A 199 -0.06 -16.90 7.75
C SER A 199 0.49 -16.10 6.57
N GLU A 200 0.48 -16.64 5.35
CA GLU A 200 0.93 -15.94 4.14
C GLU A 200 -0.11 -14.91 3.67
N ILE A 201 -1.40 -15.18 3.89
CA ILE A 201 -2.47 -14.22 3.60
C ILE A 201 -2.48 -13.08 4.61
N LEU A 202 -2.13 -13.38 5.87
CA LEU A 202 -2.03 -12.42 6.97
C LEU A 202 -0.65 -11.71 7.02
N GLN A 203 0.30 -12.12 6.20
CA GLN A 203 1.64 -11.54 6.18
C GLN A 203 1.58 -10.07 5.74
N GLY A 204 2.20 -9.20 6.54
CA GLY A 204 2.17 -7.75 6.31
C GLY A 204 0.90 -7.04 6.80
N ILE A 205 0.04 -7.75 7.53
CA ILE A 205 -1.06 -7.13 8.27
C ILE A 205 -0.57 -6.97 9.71
N ASP A 206 -0.12 -5.75 10.05
CA ASP A 206 0.24 -5.40 11.43
C ASP A 206 -1.02 -5.29 12.28
N PHE A 207 -0.97 -5.87 13.47
CA PHE A 207 -2.04 -5.88 14.47
C PHE A 207 -1.82 -4.79 15.49
#